data_616a3d5274f212cbd8a6546bfa432cf3
#
_entry.id   616a3d5274f212cbd8a6546bfa432cf3
#
_cell.length_a   1.000
_cell.length_b   1.000
_cell.length_c   1.000
_cell.angle_alpha   90.00
_cell.angle_beta   90.00
_cell.angle_gamma   90.00
#
_symmetry.space_group_name_H-M   'P 1'
#
loop_
_entity.id
_entity.type
_entity.pdbx_description
1 polymer ?
#
loop_
_entity_poly.entity_id
_entity_poly.type
_entity_poly.pdbx_seq_one_letter_code
_entity_poly.pdbx_strand_id
1 'polypeptide(L)'
;KGDNSLTPEQNKLLAYGAPLFLYNDDNVDSLESTAGTDTLKEMLEEWWEVTDRKSALETISWLLNEGQHAGADPALAEIRQRGIEAITEEEKADEDSKIGDAFTIAEFVMGVNETTEADLPETVLAWDLVRAVNMARWAFICGYINEDEMWEAIRTTAGIAKESFSSWEEYGNSFAVGRGIWRGETDDYETADEVVGALLNKEDSPWKAIEW
;
A
#
# COMPACT_ATOMS: atom_id res chain seq x y z
N LYS A 1 -17.97 12.82 -4.87
CA LYS A 1 -18.29 12.87 -6.30
C LYS A 1 -17.00 12.65 -7.07
N GLY A 2 -16.98 11.66 -7.98
CA GLY A 2 -15.82 11.41 -8.82
C GLY A 2 -15.49 12.58 -9.73
N ASP A 3 -14.24 12.64 -10.15
CA ASP A 3 -13.77 13.61 -11.12
C ASP A 3 -14.35 13.24 -12.50
N ASN A 4 -15.33 14.02 -12.97
CA ASN A 4 -16.01 13.78 -14.24
C ASN A 4 -15.10 13.95 -15.48
N SER A 5 -13.85 14.46 -15.28
CA SER A 5 -12.87 14.56 -16.35
C SER A 5 -12.13 13.25 -16.60
N LEU A 6 -12.19 12.30 -15.66
CA LEU A 6 -11.52 11.01 -15.77
C LEU A 6 -12.38 9.98 -16.49
N THR A 7 -11.73 9.13 -17.30
CA THR A 7 -12.39 8.00 -17.94
C THR A 7 -12.68 6.89 -16.91
N PRO A 8 -13.61 5.94 -17.19
CA PRO A 8 -13.81 4.78 -16.33
C PRO A 8 -12.54 3.97 -16.10
N GLU A 9 -11.69 3.83 -17.11
CA GLU A 9 -10.38 3.17 -16.97
C GLU A 9 -9.48 3.90 -15.98
N GLN A 10 -9.38 5.23 -16.11
CA GLN A 10 -8.56 6.05 -15.22
C GLN A 10 -9.06 5.99 -13.77
N ASN A 11 -10.38 6.00 -13.56
CA ASN A 11 -10.97 5.82 -12.23
C ASN A 11 -10.61 4.46 -11.64
N LYS A 12 -10.63 3.40 -12.45
CA LYS A 12 -10.21 2.06 -12.00
C LYS A 12 -8.72 2.03 -11.63
N LEU A 13 -7.88 2.67 -12.42
CA LEU A 13 -6.44 2.77 -12.13
C LEU A 13 -6.17 3.48 -10.82
N LEU A 14 -6.85 4.59 -10.55
CA LEU A 14 -6.71 5.30 -9.27
C LEU A 14 -7.19 4.48 -8.08
N ALA A 15 -8.16 3.58 -8.27
CA ALA A 15 -8.68 2.74 -7.20
C ALA A 15 -7.61 1.86 -6.55
N TYR A 16 -6.52 1.54 -7.27
CA TYR A 16 -5.38 0.80 -6.71
C TYR A 16 -4.56 1.63 -5.72
N GLY A 17 -4.75 2.94 -5.69
CA GLY A 17 -4.12 3.84 -4.71
C GLY A 17 -5.05 4.29 -3.61
N ALA A 18 -6.33 3.94 -3.68
CA ALA A 18 -7.36 4.41 -2.76
C ALA A 18 -7.07 4.20 -1.27
N PRO A 19 -6.48 3.07 -0.83
CA PRO A 19 -6.19 2.89 0.59
C PRO A 19 -5.36 4.02 1.21
N LEU A 20 -4.32 4.48 0.53
CA LEU A 20 -3.49 5.55 1.08
C LEU A 20 -4.10 6.94 0.82
N PHE A 21 -4.81 7.14 -0.27
CA PHE A 21 -5.58 8.38 -0.48
C PHE A 21 -6.53 8.60 0.70
N LEU A 22 -7.31 7.58 1.04
CA LEU A 22 -8.27 7.65 2.15
C LEU A 22 -7.57 7.75 3.51
N TYR A 23 -6.47 7.03 3.70
CA TYR A 23 -5.66 7.08 4.92
C TYR A 23 -5.21 8.50 5.23
N ASN A 24 -4.91 9.29 4.19
CA ASN A 24 -4.47 10.68 4.29
C ASN A 24 -5.62 11.69 4.18
N ASP A 25 -6.87 11.26 4.25
CA ASP A 25 -8.06 12.12 4.07
C ASP A 25 -8.05 12.87 2.74
N ASP A 26 -7.51 12.26 1.70
CA ASP A 26 -7.42 12.85 0.37
C ASP A 26 -8.50 12.31 -0.58
N ASN A 27 -8.62 12.94 -1.74
CA ASN A 27 -9.55 12.51 -2.79
C ASN A 27 -9.17 11.11 -3.31
N VAL A 28 -10.15 10.20 -3.39
CA VAL A 28 -9.94 8.80 -3.83
C VAL A 28 -10.21 8.61 -5.32
N ASP A 29 -10.80 9.58 -5.98
CA ASP A 29 -11.30 9.50 -7.36
C ASP A 29 -10.98 10.75 -8.19
N SER A 30 -9.93 11.45 -7.85
CA SER A 30 -9.50 12.69 -8.53
C SER A 30 -7.98 12.76 -8.59
N LEU A 31 -7.45 13.45 -9.60
CA LEU A 31 -6.04 13.81 -9.67
C LEU A 31 -5.68 14.96 -8.72
N GLU A 32 -6.70 15.73 -8.29
CA GLU A 32 -6.49 16.83 -7.35
C GLU A 32 -6.34 16.33 -5.93
N SER A 33 -5.34 16.84 -5.22
CA SER A 33 -5.12 16.57 -3.80
C SER A 33 -5.74 17.67 -2.95
N THR A 34 -6.20 17.32 -1.74
CA THR A 34 -6.60 18.28 -0.73
C THR A 34 -5.41 19.03 -0.16
N ALA A 35 -4.20 18.48 -0.28
CA ALA A 35 -2.96 19.15 0.12
C ALA A 35 -2.48 20.10 -0.98
N GLY A 36 -1.95 21.24 -0.58
CA GLY A 36 -1.36 22.20 -1.52
C GLY A 36 -0.04 21.66 -2.09
N THR A 37 0.31 22.14 -3.30
CA THR A 37 1.54 21.71 -4.00
C THR A 37 2.80 21.91 -3.15
N ASP A 38 2.93 23.04 -2.46
CA ASP A 38 4.10 23.33 -1.61
C ASP A 38 4.19 22.34 -0.44
N THR A 39 3.07 22.00 0.17
CA THR A 39 3.00 20.99 1.24
C THR A 39 3.42 19.61 0.73
N LEU A 40 2.96 19.23 -0.47
CA LEU A 40 3.35 17.97 -1.09
C LEU A 40 4.85 17.92 -1.41
N LYS A 41 5.41 19.02 -1.93
CA LYS A 41 6.86 19.10 -2.19
C LYS A 41 7.69 18.94 -0.93
N GLU A 42 7.30 19.59 0.16
CA GLU A 42 7.96 19.44 1.46
C GLU A 42 7.90 18.00 1.96
N MET A 43 6.72 17.38 1.89
CA MET A 43 6.52 15.99 2.30
C MET A 43 7.36 15.03 1.47
N LEU A 44 7.39 15.19 0.16
CA LEU A 44 8.18 14.34 -0.73
C LEU A 44 9.67 14.49 -0.47
N GLU A 45 10.15 15.69 -0.20
CA GLU A 45 11.55 15.91 0.14
C GLU A 45 11.93 15.31 1.49
N GLU A 46 11.15 15.60 2.54
CA GLU A 46 11.46 15.16 3.91
C GLU A 46 11.33 13.65 4.12
N TRP A 47 10.27 13.05 3.58
CA TRP A 47 9.94 11.66 3.86
C TRP A 47 10.40 10.68 2.78
N TRP A 48 10.59 11.15 1.54
CA TRP A 48 10.88 10.31 0.39
C TRP A 48 12.18 10.66 -0.33
N GLU A 49 12.77 11.81 0.00
CA GLU A 49 13.94 12.34 -0.71
C GLU A 49 13.66 12.50 -2.21
N VAL A 50 12.41 12.85 -2.56
CA VAL A 50 11.96 13.08 -3.93
C VAL A 50 11.85 14.59 -4.16
N THR A 51 12.66 15.10 -5.10
CA THR A 51 12.77 16.53 -5.38
C THR A 51 12.71 16.87 -6.88
N ASP A 52 12.70 15.85 -7.74
CA ASP A 52 12.74 16.03 -9.19
C ASP A 52 12.19 14.78 -9.92
N ARG A 53 12.17 14.84 -11.25
CA ARG A 53 11.73 13.74 -12.10
C ARG A 53 12.54 12.46 -11.85
N LYS A 54 13.85 12.58 -11.79
CA LYS A 54 14.73 11.41 -11.62
C LYS A 54 14.45 10.68 -10.32
N SER A 55 14.44 11.40 -9.20
CA SER A 55 14.17 10.81 -7.87
C SER A 55 12.76 10.25 -7.77
N ALA A 56 11.77 10.89 -8.40
CA ALA A 56 10.39 10.38 -8.44
C ALA A 56 10.30 9.04 -9.17
N LEU A 57 10.87 8.94 -10.37
CA LEU A 57 10.84 7.70 -11.17
C LEU A 57 11.65 6.58 -10.53
N GLU A 58 12.79 6.89 -9.94
CA GLU A 58 13.60 5.92 -9.19
C GLU A 58 12.84 5.36 -7.99
N THR A 59 12.11 6.20 -7.27
CA THR A 59 11.31 5.79 -6.11
C THR A 59 10.15 4.88 -6.53
N ILE A 60 9.44 5.22 -7.61
CA ILE A 60 8.38 4.37 -8.15
C ILE A 60 8.95 3.01 -8.55
N SER A 61 10.07 2.99 -9.26
CA SER A 61 10.74 1.75 -9.67
C SER A 61 11.15 0.90 -8.46
N TRP A 62 11.71 1.53 -7.44
CA TRP A 62 12.09 0.86 -6.20
C TRP A 62 10.87 0.21 -5.52
N LEU A 63 9.76 0.94 -5.40
CA LEU A 63 8.53 0.41 -4.81
C LEU A 63 8.02 -0.83 -5.55
N LEU A 64 8.08 -0.82 -6.88
CA LEU A 64 7.60 -1.93 -7.70
C LEU A 64 8.52 -3.16 -7.67
N ASN A 65 9.83 -2.97 -7.58
CA ASN A 65 10.81 -4.04 -7.73
C ASN A 65 11.40 -4.54 -6.41
N GLU A 66 11.42 -3.73 -5.40
CA GLU A 66 12.02 -4.05 -4.10
C GLU A 66 11.10 -3.64 -2.95
N GLY A 67 10.94 -2.35 -2.72
CA GLY A 67 10.07 -1.80 -1.70
C GLY A 67 10.29 -2.39 -0.32
N GLN A 68 9.27 -2.39 0.49
CA GLN A 68 9.26 -3.04 1.80
C GLN A 68 8.95 -4.54 1.70
N HIS A 69 8.25 -4.97 0.63
CA HIS A 69 7.87 -6.38 0.48
C HIS A 69 9.09 -7.30 0.32
N ALA A 70 10.18 -6.83 -0.25
CA ALA A 70 11.38 -7.65 -0.42
C ALA A 70 11.93 -8.18 0.92
N GLY A 71 11.86 -7.38 1.98
CA GLY A 71 12.28 -7.80 3.33
C GLY A 71 11.16 -8.44 4.13
N ALA A 72 9.93 -7.97 3.98
CA ALA A 72 8.79 -8.45 4.77
C ALA A 72 8.25 -9.81 4.30
N ASP A 73 8.20 -10.06 2.99
CA ASP A 73 7.63 -11.30 2.45
C ASP A 73 8.37 -12.56 2.91
N PRO A 74 9.71 -12.63 2.91
CA PRO A 74 10.41 -13.79 3.46
C PRO A 74 10.12 -14.03 4.95
N ALA A 75 10.03 -12.96 5.74
CA ALA A 75 9.70 -13.05 7.16
C ALA A 75 8.28 -13.61 7.37
N LEU A 76 7.33 -13.11 6.60
CA LEU A 76 5.93 -13.56 6.66
C LEU A 76 5.82 -15.02 6.21
N ALA A 77 6.55 -15.43 5.18
CA ALA A 77 6.61 -16.80 4.70
C ALA A 77 7.13 -17.76 5.79
N GLU A 78 8.16 -17.37 6.52
CA GLU A 78 8.69 -18.14 7.65
C GLU A 78 7.61 -18.37 8.71
N ILE A 79 6.86 -17.32 9.06
CA ILE A 79 5.77 -17.41 10.05
C ILE A 79 4.67 -18.34 9.54
N ARG A 80 4.28 -18.22 8.29
CA ARG A 80 3.23 -19.05 7.68
C ARG A 80 3.62 -20.54 7.63
N GLN A 81 4.89 -20.83 7.35
CA GLN A 81 5.39 -22.18 7.23
C GLN A 81 5.65 -22.85 8.59
N ARG A 82 6.23 -22.11 9.52
CA ARG A 82 6.68 -22.65 10.82
C ARG A 82 5.65 -22.50 11.92
N GLY A 83 4.74 -21.52 11.81
CA GLY A 83 3.83 -21.12 12.87
C GLY A 83 4.47 -20.10 13.81
N ILE A 84 3.65 -19.21 14.40
CA ILE A 84 4.15 -18.15 15.29
C ILE A 84 4.85 -18.71 16.53
N GLU A 85 4.40 -19.87 17.04
CA GLU A 85 4.96 -20.48 18.23
C GLU A 85 6.41 -21.00 18.03
N ALA A 86 6.79 -21.25 16.78
CA ALA A 86 8.12 -21.74 16.44
C ALA A 86 9.16 -20.61 16.32
N ILE A 87 8.72 -19.35 16.30
CA ILE A 87 9.63 -18.21 16.18
C ILE A 87 10.27 -17.93 17.55
N THR A 88 11.60 -17.97 17.60
CA THR A 88 12.36 -17.81 18.86
C THR A 88 12.46 -16.34 19.27
N GLU A 89 12.74 -16.10 20.55
CA GLU A 89 12.99 -14.75 21.07
C GLU A 89 14.22 -14.10 20.41
N GLU A 90 15.24 -14.91 20.10
CA GLU A 90 16.43 -14.44 19.38
C GLU A 90 16.09 -13.94 17.97
N GLU A 91 15.25 -14.69 17.24
CA GLU A 91 14.79 -14.29 15.91
C GLU A 91 13.99 -12.99 15.95
N LYS A 92 13.09 -12.84 16.94
CA LYS A 92 12.28 -11.63 17.12
C LYS A 92 13.13 -10.40 17.43
N ALA A 93 14.25 -10.58 18.13
CA ALA A 93 15.13 -9.51 18.54
C ALA A 93 16.14 -9.09 17.46
N ASP A 94 16.24 -9.84 16.37
CA ASP A 94 17.17 -9.56 15.27
C ASP A 94 16.70 -8.34 14.46
N GLU A 95 17.38 -7.21 14.67
CA GLU A 95 17.06 -5.94 14.00
C GLU A 95 17.41 -5.94 12.49
N ASP A 96 18.25 -6.87 12.04
CA ASP A 96 18.60 -7.01 10.62
C ASP A 96 17.55 -7.79 9.84
N SER A 97 16.53 -8.33 10.52
CA SER A 97 15.44 -9.11 9.96
C SER A 97 14.09 -8.44 10.24
N LYS A 98 13.12 -8.64 9.36
CA LYS A 98 11.73 -8.20 9.56
C LYS A 98 10.90 -9.21 10.36
N ILE A 99 11.49 -10.30 10.85
CA ILE A 99 10.74 -11.37 11.52
C ILE A 99 10.05 -10.90 12.80
N GLY A 100 10.70 -10.02 13.57
CA GLY A 100 10.11 -9.46 14.80
C GLY A 100 8.90 -8.62 14.53
N ASP A 101 8.97 -7.71 13.55
CA ASP A 101 7.85 -6.87 13.14
C ASP A 101 6.72 -7.71 12.54
N ALA A 102 7.06 -8.66 11.68
CA ALA A 102 6.09 -9.57 11.08
C ALA A 102 5.40 -10.44 12.14
N PHE A 103 6.15 -10.94 13.13
CA PHE A 103 5.59 -11.71 14.24
C PHE A 103 4.58 -10.89 15.02
N THR A 104 4.92 -9.66 15.41
CA THR A 104 4.05 -8.76 16.18
C THR A 104 2.72 -8.55 15.45
N ILE A 105 2.77 -8.28 14.17
CA ILE A 105 1.55 -8.05 13.38
C ILE A 105 0.78 -9.34 13.13
N ALA A 106 1.46 -10.44 12.80
CA ALA A 106 0.81 -11.73 12.57
C ALA A 106 0.05 -12.21 13.82
N GLU A 107 0.69 -12.16 14.99
CA GLU A 107 0.06 -12.52 16.26
C GLU A 107 -1.19 -11.68 16.52
N PHE A 108 -1.08 -10.37 16.32
CA PHE A 108 -2.18 -9.43 16.51
C PHE A 108 -3.35 -9.71 15.56
N VAL A 109 -3.06 -9.85 14.27
CA VAL A 109 -4.06 -10.10 13.21
C VAL A 109 -4.81 -11.40 13.46
N MET A 110 -4.07 -12.48 13.76
CA MET A 110 -4.66 -13.79 14.07
C MET A 110 -5.53 -13.75 15.31
N GLY A 111 -5.10 -13.01 16.35
CA GLY A 111 -5.86 -12.85 17.58
C GLY A 111 -7.15 -12.07 17.40
N VAL A 112 -7.10 -10.95 16.69
CA VAL A 112 -8.28 -10.10 16.44
C VAL A 112 -9.30 -10.78 15.54
N ASN A 113 -8.84 -11.48 14.51
CA ASN A 113 -9.71 -12.12 13.50
C ASN A 113 -10.07 -13.57 13.86
N GLU A 114 -9.50 -14.13 14.92
CA GLU A 114 -9.66 -15.54 15.31
C GLU A 114 -9.30 -16.48 14.15
N THR A 115 -8.16 -16.18 13.48
CA THR A 115 -7.65 -16.91 12.30
C THR A 115 -6.33 -17.61 12.61
N THR A 116 -5.77 -18.29 11.62
CA THR A 116 -4.50 -19.00 11.71
C THR A 116 -3.45 -18.43 10.74
N GLU A 117 -2.23 -18.96 10.81
CA GLU A 117 -1.14 -18.55 9.90
C GLU A 117 -1.52 -18.74 8.42
N ALA A 118 -2.35 -19.73 8.11
CA ALA A 118 -2.81 -19.97 6.74
C ALA A 118 -3.66 -18.84 6.17
N ASP A 119 -4.28 -18.04 7.03
CA ASP A 119 -5.13 -16.90 6.64
C ASP A 119 -4.35 -15.60 6.48
N LEU A 120 -3.08 -15.59 6.86
CA LEU A 120 -2.21 -14.43 6.63
C LEU A 120 -1.94 -14.25 5.13
N PRO A 121 -1.74 -13.02 4.64
CA PRO A 121 -1.43 -12.82 3.22
C PRO A 121 -0.10 -13.48 2.84
N GLU A 122 0.00 -13.94 1.62
CA GLU A 122 1.25 -14.50 1.08
C GLU A 122 2.29 -13.43 0.81
N THR A 123 1.85 -12.19 0.59
CA THR A 123 2.72 -11.06 0.29
C THR A 123 2.11 -9.77 0.83
N VAL A 124 2.98 -8.83 1.19
CA VAL A 124 2.60 -7.45 1.53
C VAL A 124 2.88 -6.48 0.37
N LEU A 125 2.99 -7.01 -0.83
CA LEU A 125 3.27 -6.24 -2.04
C LEU A 125 2.28 -5.07 -2.24
N ALA A 126 1.01 -5.24 -1.85
CA ALA A 126 0.02 -4.17 -2.01
C ALA A 126 0.39 -2.90 -1.25
N TRP A 127 1.08 -2.99 -0.11
CA TRP A 127 1.60 -1.82 0.60
C TRP A 127 2.49 -0.96 -0.32
N ASP A 128 3.38 -1.61 -1.07
CA ASP A 128 4.26 -0.93 -2.01
C ASP A 128 3.52 -0.45 -3.27
N LEU A 129 2.59 -1.25 -3.80
CA LEU A 129 1.82 -0.89 -5.00
C LEU A 129 0.92 0.31 -4.74
N VAL A 130 0.23 0.35 -3.61
CA VAL A 130 -0.60 1.49 -3.21
C VAL A 130 0.26 2.75 -3.13
N ARG A 131 1.44 2.66 -2.52
CA ARG A 131 2.37 3.79 -2.43
C ARG A 131 2.89 4.22 -3.79
N ALA A 132 3.09 3.30 -4.72
CA ALA A 132 3.53 3.63 -6.08
C ALA A 132 2.49 4.47 -6.82
N VAL A 133 1.20 4.12 -6.71
CA VAL A 133 0.11 4.93 -7.30
C VAL A 133 0.08 6.33 -6.68
N ASN A 134 0.19 6.40 -5.35
CA ASN A 134 0.22 7.69 -4.63
C ASN A 134 1.43 8.53 -5.06
N MET A 135 2.61 7.94 -5.15
CA MET A 135 3.82 8.64 -5.56
C MET A 135 3.70 9.19 -6.98
N ALA A 136 3.14 8.42 -7.91
CA ALA A 136 2.92 8.87 -9.28
C ALA A 136 2.01 10.10 -9.32
N ARG A 137 0.91 10.08 -8.57
CA ARG A 137 -0.01 11.22 -8.48
C ARG A 137 0.66 12.44 -7.84
N TRP A 138 1.34 12.26 -6.72
CA TRP A 138 2.05 13.34 -6.04
C TRP A 138 3.11 13.97 -6.94
N ALA A 139 3.91 13.16 -7.62
CA ALA A 139 4.96 13.62 -8.52
C ALA A 139 4.38 14.42 -9.69
N PHE A 140 3.24 14.00 -10.23
CA PHE A 140 2.53 14.74 -11.26
C PHE A 140 2.03 16.10 -10.73
N ILE A 141 1.38 16.13 -9.57
CA ILE A 141 0.90 17.36 -8.94
C ILE A 141 2.04 18.34 -8.70
N CYS A 142 3.19 17.85 -8.26
CA CYS A 142 4.38 18.67 -8.02
C CYS A 142 5.11 19.10 -9.30
N GLY A 143 4.70 18.60 -10.46
CA GLY A 143 5.32 18.94 -11.74
C GLY A 143 6.62 18.20 -12.02
N TYR A 144 6.94 17.16 -11.27
CA TYR A 144 8.16 16.37 -11.46
C TYR A 144 8.07 15.40 -12.64
N ILE A 145 6.87 14.90 -12.92
CA ILE A 145 6.58 14.06 -14.09
C ILE A 145 5.36 14.60 -14.82
N ASN A 146 5.22 14.27 -16.10
CA ASN A 146 4.04 14.66 -16.87
C ASN A 146 2.89 13.67 -16.68
N GLU A 147 1.70 14.00 -17.21
CA GLU A 147 0.51 13.18 -17.05
C GLU A 147 0.66 11.80 -17.69
N ASP A 148 1.26 11.72 -18.86
CA ASP A 148 1.50 10.44 -19.54
C ASP A 148 2.41 9.52 -18.73
N GLU A 149 3.47 10.06 -18.15
CA GLU A 149 4.38 9.32 -17.27
C GLU A 149 3.65 8.83 -16.01
N MET A 150 2.79 9.67 -15.44
CA MET A 150 1.97 9.30 -14.29
C MET A 150 1.06 8.12 -14.62
N TRP A 151 0.29 8.20 -15.71
CA TRP A 151 -0.63 7.12 -16.08
C TRP A 151 0.11 5.84 -16.47
N GLU A 152 1.25 5.94 -17.11
CA GLU A 152 2.08 4.77 -17.43
C GLU A 152 2.52 4.05 -16.15
N ALA A 153 3.00 4.80 -15.16
CA ALA A 153 3.40 4.24 -13.86
C ALA A 153 2.22 3.57 -13.16
N ILE A 154 1.04 4.19 -13.17
CA ILE A 154 -0.16 3.64 -12.55
C ILE A 154 -0.64 2.38 -13.28
N ARG A 155 -0.61 2.36 -14.62
CA ARG A 155 -0.95 1.16 -15.41
C ARG A 155 -0.03 0.00 -15.11
N THR A 156 1.27 0.26 -15.03
CA THR A 156 2.27 -0.76 -14.68
C THR A 156 1.97 -1.33 -13.30
N THR A 157 1.70 -0.47 -12.34
CA THR A 157 1.35 -0.87 -10.97
C THR A 157 0.07 -1.72 -10.93
N ALA A 158 -0.98 -1.29 -11.63
CA ALA A 158 -2.24 -2.02 -11.72
C ALA A 158 -2.06 -3.40 -12.36
N GLY A 159 -1.21 -3.49 -13.39
CA GLY A 159 -0.86 -4.77 -14.02
C GLY A 159 -0.24 -5.76 -13.04
N ILE A 160 0.69 -5.30 -12.22
CA ILE A 160 1.31 -6.11 -11.17
C ILE A 160 0.26 -6.54 -10.14
N ALA A 161 -0.62 -5.63 -9.73
CA ALA A 161 -1.70 -5.94 -8.79
C ALA A 161 -2.62 -7.04 -9.33
N LYS A 162 -3.00 -6.96 -10.59
CA LYS A 162 -3.88 -7.95 -11.24
C LYS A 162 -3.23 -9.34 -11.33
N GLU A 163 -1.92 -9.39 -11.52
CA GLU A 163 -1.17 -10.65 -11.56
C GLU A 163 -0.99 -11.27 -10.17
N SER A 164 -0.92 -10.44 -9.13
CA SER A 164 -0.56 -10.85 -7.78
C SER A 164 -1.76 -11.09 -6.86
N PHE A 165 -2.90 -10.49 -7.13
CA PHE A 165 -4.10 -10.56 -6.29
C PHE A 165 -5.35 -10.85 -7.13
N SER A 166 -6.39 -11.38 -6.46
CA SER A 166 -7.64 -11.81 -7.11
C SER A 166 -8.85 -10.93 -6.77
N SER A 167 -8.74 -10.04 -5.79
CA SER A 167 -9.86 -9.22 -5.32
C SER A 167 -9.40 -7.98 -4.58
N TRP A 168 -10.28 -6.99 -4.46
CA TRP A 168 -10.05 -5.83 -3.63
C TRP A 168 -9.81 -6.20 -2.17
N GLU A 169 -10.52 -7.22 -1.68
CA GLU A 169 -10.36 -7.72 -0.31
C GLU A 169 -8.94 -8.25 -0.07
N GLU A 170 -8.44 -9.09 -0.96
CA GLU A 170 -7.08 -9.63 -0.88
C GLU A 170 -6.02 -8.53 -0.98
N TYR A 171 -6.21 -7.60 -1.91
CA TYR A 171 -5.35 -6.42 -2.10
C TYR A 171 -5.32 -5.55 -0.85
N GLY A 172 -6.50 -5.26 -0.30
CA GLY A 172 -6.62 -4.44 0.92
C GLY A 172 -5.99 -5.08 2.14
N ASN A 173 -6.17 -6.39 2.31
CA ASN A 173 -5.55 -7.13 3.42
C ASN A 173 -4.02 -7.09 3.34
N SER A 174 -3.46 -7.28 2.15
CA SER A 174 -2.02 -7.16 1.91
C SER A 174 -1.51 -5.76 2.26
N PHE A 175 -2.24 -4.73 1.88
CA PHE A 175 -1.92 -3.34 2.23
C PHE A 175 -1.90 -3.13 3.76
N ALA A 176 -2.93 -3.56 4.45
CA ALA A 176 -3.06 -3.33 5.90
C ALA A 176 -1.98 -4.06 6.70
N VAL A 177 -1.73 -5.33 6.36
CA VAL A 177 -0.67 -6.11 7.01
C VAL A 177 0.70 -5.51 6.71
N GLY A 178 0.94 -5.10 5.47
CA GLY A 178 2.19 -4.44 5.07
C GLY A 178 2.44 -3.13 5.82
N ARG A 179 1.39 -2.32 5.99
CA ARG A 179 1.47 -1.09 6.77
C ARG A 179 1.87 -1.36 8.22
N GLY A 180 1.30 -2.41 8.82
CA GLY A 180 1.63 -2.81 10.19
C GLY A 180 3.08 -3.29 10.31
N ILE A 181 3.52 -4.16 9.41
CA ILE A 181 4.88 -4.73 9.44
C ILE A 181 5.95 -3.65 9.21
N TRP A 182 5.62 -2.61 8.44
CA TRP A 182 6.57 -1.53 8.12
C TRP A 182 7.29 -0.98 9.36
N ARG A 183 6.59 -0.81 10.48
CA ARG A 183 7.17 -0.37 11.74
C ARG A 183 6.94 -1.35 12.90
N GLY A 184 6.24 -2.44 12.64
CA GLY A 184 5.86 -3.39 13.70
C GLY A 184 4.85 -2.83 14.69
N GLU A 185 4.03 -1.86 14.27
CA GLU A 185 3.06 -1.17 15.12
C GLU A 185 1.63 -1.66 14.83
N THR A 186 0.98 -2.21 15.84
CA THR A 186 -0.40 -2.72 15.71
C THR A 186 -1.40 -1.61 15.41
N ASP A 187 -1.18 -0.39 15.92
CA ASP A 187 -2.04 0.75 15.64
C ASP A 187 -2.04 1.12 14.15
N ASP A 188 -0.90 1.01 13.49
CA ASP A 188 -0.79 1.24 12.04
C ASP A 188 -1.63 0.22 11.27
N TYR A 189 -1.59 -1.04 11.68
CA TYR A 189 -2.42 -2.09 11.08
C TYR A 189 -3.90 -1.80 11.31
N GLU A 190 -4.32 -1.48 12.54
CA GLU A 190 -5.72 -1.22 12.86
C GLU A 190 -6.29 -0.07 12.03
N THR A 191 -5.56 1.04 11.93
CA THR A 191 -5.99 2.18 11.12
C THR A 191 -6.09 1.81 9.64
N ALA A 192 -5.11 1.08 9.11
CA ALA A 192 -5.14 0.62 7.72
C ALA A 192 -6.31 -0.34 7.47
N ASP A 193 -6.58 -1.25 8.41
CA ASP A 193 -7.71 -2.19 8.31
C ASP A 193 -9.06 -1.47 8.32
N GLU A 194 -9.21 -0.42 9.14
CA GLU A 194 -10.42 0.42 9.13
C GLU A 194 -10.62 1.12 7.78
N VAL A 195 -9.54 1.65 7.19
CA VAL A 195 -9.57 2.27 5.86
C VAL A 195 -9.99 1.26 4.80
N VAL A 196 -9.41 0.08 4.82
CA VAL A 196 -9.76 -1.02 3.90
C VAL A 196 -11.23 -1.42 4.08
N GLY A 197 -11.67 -1.57 5.33
CA GLY A 197 -13.07 -1.88 5.63
C GLY A 197 -14.04 -0.84 5.08
N ALA A 198 -13.69 0.45 5.17
CA ALA A 198 -14.49 1.53 4.60
C ALA A 198 -14.55 1.41 3.07
N LEU A 199 -13.43 1.13 2.41
CA LEU A 199 -13.39 0.94 0.95
C LEU A 199 -14.22 -0.26 0.49
N LEU A 200 -14.21 -1.34 1.25
CA LEU A 200 -14.98 -2.55 0.91
C LEU A 200 -16.48 -2.40 1.15
N ASN A 201 -16.90 -1.58 2.11
CA ASN A 201 -18.28 -1.59 2.61
C ASN A 201 -19.10 -0.31 2.37
N LYS A 202 -18.47 0.86 2.25
CA LYS A 202 -19.23 2.11 2.03
C LYS A 202 -19.77 2.20 0.61
N GLU A 203 -21.04 2.61 0.49
CA GLU A 203 -21.78 2.69 -0.78
C GLU A 203 -21.11 3.58 -1.82
N ASP A 204 -20.47 4.67 -1.39
CA ASP A 204 -19.80 5.63 -2.25
C ASP A 204 -18.33 5.29 -2.54
N SER A 205 -17.85 4.14 -2.06
CA SER A 205 -16.47 3.71 -2.24
C SER A 205 -16.18 3.32 -3.69
N PRO A 206 -15.01 3.70 -4.23
CA PRO A 206 -14.58 3.23 -5.55
C PRO A 206 -14.47 1.71 -5.62
N TRP A 207 -14.12 1.02 -4.54
CA TRP A 207 -14.04 -0.44 -4.52
C TRP A 207 -15.39 -1.14 -4.55
N LYS A 208 -16.46 -0.44 -4.16
CA LYS A 208 -17.83 -0.94 -4.30
C LYS A 208 -18.35 -0.76 -5.73
N ALA A 209 -18.01 0.37 -6.33
CA ALA A 209 -18.48 0.73 -7.67
C ALA A 209 -17.71 0.04 -8.80
N ILE A 210 -16.45 -0.32 -8.56
CA ILE A 210 -15.50 -0.82 -9.57
C ILE A 210 -15.14 -2.28 -9.26
N GLU A 211 -15.37 -3.17 -10.25
CA GLU A 211 -14.95 -4.56 -10.13
C GLU A 211 -13.42 -4.67 -10.20
N TRP A 212 -12.91 -5.68 -9.50
CA TRP A 212 -11.48 -6.00 -9.53
C TRP A 212 -10.95 -6.24 -10.94
#